data_7029f11e93decae49dbb96b82ebb4ffc
#
_entry.id   7029f11e93decae49dbb96b82ebb4ffc
#
_cell.length_a   1.000
_cell.length_b   1.000
_cell.length_c   1.000
_cell.angle_alpha   90.00
_cell.angle_beta   90.00
_cell.angle_gamma   90.00
#
_symmetry.space_group_name_H-M   'P 1'
#
loop_
_entity.id
_entity.type
_entity.pdbx_description
1 polymer ?
#
loop_
_entity_poly.entity_id
_entity_poly.type
_entity_poly.pdbx_seq_one_letter_code
_entity_poly.pdbx_strand_id
1 'polypeptide(L)'
;MLSLSDREGEKIVPVILNGVQGGMPPIPMSPADAKAVASYVRSVLGTIGGQGKPPSEQAPPSILVGNAEAGKVFFDSKCAGCHSATGDLKGIATKISDPKTLQNTWVAGARGGRGGARSGKPVTVAVTPKAGKTVEGRLIRMDDFVVTLEMPDGSARSFGREGDSPKVVVNDPLAGHRALLPVYSDKDMHNVTAFLVTLQ
;
A
#
# COMPACT_ATOMS: atom_id res chain seq x y z
N MET A 1 -16.03 -15.09 -22.23
CA MET A 1 -16.87 -14.96 -21.00
C MET A 1 -17.69 -16.23 -20.85
N LEU A 2 -17.52 -16.96 -19.75
CA LEU A 2 -18.38 -18.09 -19.40
C LEU A 2 -19.78 -17.53 -19.12
N SER A 3 -20.72 -17.82 -19.99
CA SER A 3 -22.09 -17.29 -19.91
C SER A 3 -22.83 -17.87 -18.69
N LEU A 4 -23.52 -17.02 -17.93
CA LEU A 4 -24.44 -17.44 -16.86
C LEU A 4 -25.56 -18.38 -17.37
N SER A 5 -25.77 -18.46 -18.70
CA SER A 5 -26.75 -19.35 -19.34
C SER A 5 -26.35 -20.82 -19.40
N ASP A 6 -25.08 -21.15 -19.11
CA ASP A 6 -24.59 -22.55 -19.06
C ASP A 6 -24.87 -23.15 -17.67
N ARG A 7 -26.09 -23.59 -17.45
CA ARG A 7 -26.57 -24.06 -16.13
C ARG A 7 -25.86 -25.32 -15.63
N GLU A 8 -25.45 -26.19 -16.52
CA GLU A 8 -24.86 -27.50 -16.16
C GLU A 8 -23.34 -27.56 -16.37
N GLY A 9 -22.73 -26.46 -16.86
CA GLY A 9 -21.29 -26.40 -17.11
C GLY A 9 -20.86 -27.15 -18.39
N GLU A 10 -21.79 -27.41 -19.31
CA GLU A 10 -21.50 -28.16 -20.55
C GLU A 10 -20.42 -27.49 -21.40
N LYS A 11 -20.36 -26.14 -21.37
CA LYS A 11 -19.32 -25.39 -22.09
C LYS A 11 -17.96 -25.39 -21.38
N ILE A 12 -17.92 -25.77 -20.09
CA ILE A 12 -16.69 -25.83 -19.30
C ILE A 12 -15.97 -27.15 -19.58
N VAL A 13 -16.70 -28.24 -19.75
CA VAL A 13 -16.13 -29.59 -20.00
C VAL A 13 -15.16 -29.60 -21.18
N PRO A 14 -15.50 -29.11 -22.39
CA PRO A 14 -14.57 -29.05 -23.49
C PRO A 14 -13.31 -28.21 -23.21
N VAL A 15 -13.46 -27.12 -22.46
CA VAL A 15 -12.33 -26.26 -22.07
C VAL A 15 -11.36 -27.00 -21.18
N ILE A 16 -11.86 -27.82 -20.25
CA ILE A 16 -11.01 -28.62 -19.36
C ILE A 16 -10.25 -29.70 -20.17
N LEU A 17 -10.97 -30.41 -21.03
CA LEU A 17 -10.40 -31.58 -21.78
C LEU A 17 -9.47 -31.14 -22.91
N ASN A 18 -9.80 -30.07 -23.63
CA ASN A 18 -9.07 -29.63 -24.82
C ASN A 18 -8.16 -28.41 -24.57
N GLY A 19 -8.30 -27.77 -23.43
CA GLY A 19 -7.58 -26.54 -23.15
C GLY A 19 -8.08 -25.33 -23.94
N VAL A 20 -7.36 -24.23 -23.82
CA VAL A 20 -7.59 -22.98 -24.58
C VAL A 20 -6.27 -22.50 -25.16
N GLN A 21 -6.25 -22.22 -26.45
CA GLN A 21 -5.05 -21.75 -27.13
C GLN A 21 -4.52 -20.45 -26.49
N GLY A 22 -3.25 -20.47 -26.10
CA GLY A 22 -2.60 -19.33 -25.46
C GLY A 22 -2.94 -19.11 -23.98
N GLY A 23 -3.69 -20.05 -23.34
CA GLY A 23 -4.10 -19.93 -21.95
C GLY A 23 -3.90 -21.23 -21.16
N MET A 24 -4.92 -22.05 -21.10
CA MET A 24 -4.95 -23.27 -20.28
C MET A 24 -4.62 -24.48 -21.12
N PRO A 25 -3.60 -25.32 -20.74
CA PRO A 25 -3.34 -26.58 -21.42
C PRO A 25 -4.46 -27.59 -21.17
N PRO A 26 -4.62 -28.62 -22.05
CA PRO A 26 -5.54 -29.74 -21.83
C PRO A 26 -5.22 -30.43 -20.49
N ILE A 27 -6.25 -30.79 -19.73
CA ILE A 27 -6.06 -31.54 -18.48
C ILE A 27 -6.47 -33.01 -18.75
N PRO A 28 -5.54 -33.96 -18.61
CA PRO A 28 -5.83 -35.38 -18.84
C PRO A 28 -6.69 -35.93 -17.70
N MET A 29 -7.99 -36.05 -17.94
CA MET A 29 -8.95 -36.66 -17.01
C MET A 29 -10.10 -37.32 -17.76
N SER A 30 -10.90 -38.14 -17.05
CA SER A 30 -12.08 -38.74 -17.66
C SER A 30 -13.16 -37.69 -17.95
N PRO A 31 -14.02 -37.89 -18.96
CA PRO A 31 -15.17 -37.01 -19.20
C PRO A 31 -16.11 -36.88 -17.99
N ALA A 32 -16.21 -37.93 -17.17
CA ALA A 32 -17.02 -37.90 -15.95
C ALA A 32 -16.43 -36.98 -14.88
N ASP A 33 -15.11 -37.02 -14.69
CA ASP A 33 -14.40 -36.13 -13.76
C ASP A 33 -14.46 -34.69 -14.25
N ALA A 34 -14.28 -34.47 -15.55
CA ALA A 34 -14.40 -33.12 -16.14
C ALA A 34 -15.80 -32.55 -15.92
N LYS A 35 -16.84 -33.39 -16.02
CA LYS A 35 -18.23 -32.94 -15.69
C LYS A 35 -18.40 -32.62 -14.21
N ALA A 36 -17.81 -33.41 -13.31
CA ALA A 36 -17.86 -33.14 -11.87
C ALA A 36 -17.16 -31.80 -11.53
N VAL A 37 -15.99 -31.56 -12.13
CA VAL A 37 -15.27 -30.28 -11.98
C VAL A 37 -16.09 -29.12 -12.55
N ALA A 38 -16.70 -29.27 -13.72
CA ALA A 38 -17.57 -28.24 -14.32
C ALA A 38 -18.76 -27.91 -13.42
N SER A 39 -19.40 -28.93 -12.84
CA SER A 39 -20.51 -28.75 -11.89
C SER A 39 -20.06 -28.00 -10.64
N TYR A 40 -18.88 -28.32 -10.09
CA TYR A 40 -18.31 -27.58 -8.96
C TYR A 40 -18.06 -26.10 -9.30
N VAL A 41 -17.39 -25.84 -10.43
CA VAL A 41 -17.15 -24.47 -10.90
C VAL A 41 -18.47 -23.70 -11.03
N ARG A 42 -19.50 -24.34 -11.56
CA ARG A 42 -20.85 -23.73 -11.68
C ARG A 42 -21.48 -23.45 -10.32
N SER A 43 -21.34 -24.35 -9.35
CA SER A 43 -21.85 -24.12 -8.00
C SER A 43 -21.21 -22.90 -7.35
N VAL A 44 -19.91 -22.75 -7.50
CA VAL A 44 -19.15 -21.59 -7.00
C VAL A 44 -19.58 -20.30 -7.71
N LEU A 45 -19.69 -20.33 -9.05
CA LEU A 45 -20.19 -19.16 -9.82
C LEU A 45 -21.63 -18.80 -9.45
N GLY A 46 -22.47 -19.79 -9.17
CA GLY A 46 -23.84 -19.59 -8.67
C GLY A 46 -23.88 -18.92 -7.29
N THR A 47 -22.96 -19.29 -6.41
CA THR A 47 -22.82 -18.65 -5.08
C THR A 47 -22.34 -17.20 -5.19
N ILE A 48 -21.40 -16.94 -6.10
CA ILE A 48 -20.91 -15.57 -6.38
C ILE A 48 -22.06 -14.71 -6.93
N GLY A 49 -22.88 -15.24 -7.84
CA GLY A 49 -24.07 -14.56 -8.35
C GLY A 49 -25.20 -14.41 -7.31
N GLY A 50 -25.27 -15.35 -6.34
CA GLY A 50 -26.25 -15.35 -5.25
C GLY A 50 -25.85 -14.50 -4.04
N GLN A 51 -24.60 -14.11 -3.92
CA GLN A 51 -24.15 -13.18 -2.87
C GLN A 51 -24.64 -11.75 -3.08
N GLY A 52 -25.48 -11.52 -4.08
CA GLY A 52 -25.93 -10.18 -4.46
C GLY A 52 -24.78 -9.37 -5.06
N LYS A 53 -25.10 -8.30 -5.77
CA LYS A 53 -24.10 -7.26 -6.01
C LYS A 53 -23.52 -6.86 -4.64
N PRO A 54 -22.19 -6.78 -4.49
CA PRO A 54 -21.66 -6.09 -3.31
C PRO A 54 -22.44 -4.77 -3.20
N PRO A 55 -22.73 -4.26 -2.00
CA PRO A 55 -23.58 -3.08 -1.82
C PRO A 55 -22.92 -1.83 -2.43
N SER A 56 -22.78 -1.84 -3.76
CA SER A 56 -22.22 -0.75 -4.56
C SER A 56 -23.22 0.40 -4.72
N GLU A 57 -24.47 0.18 -4.31
CA GLU A 57 -25.49 1.22 -4.26
C GLU A 57 -25.65 1.86 -2.87
N GLN A 58 -25.02 1.29 -1.85
CA GLN A 58 -24.88 1.98 -0.57
C GLN A 58 -23.65 2.88 -0.65
N ALA A 59 -23.84 4.15 -0.30
CA ALA A 59 -22.70 5.05 -0.14
C ALA A 59 -21.63 4.33 0.72
N PRO A 60 -20.36 4.33 0.30
CA PRO A 60 -19.32 3.67 1.07
C PRO A 60 -19.40 4.16 2.52
N PRO A 61 -19.30 3.25 3.51
CA PRO A 61 -19.39 3.65 4.91
C PRO A 61 -18.41 4.78 5.17
N SER A 62 -18.90 5.84 5.84
CA SER A 62 -18.05 6.97 6.19
C SER A 62 -16.94 6.48 7.11
N ILE A 63 -15.70 6.85 6.80
CA ILE A 63 -14.57 6.57 7.69
C ILE A 63 -14.47 7.61 8.83
N LEU A 64 -15.27 8.68 8.77
CA LEU A 64 -15.32 9.73 9.82
C LEU A 64 -16.21 9.27 10.97
N VAL A 65 -15.83 8.16 11.61
CA VAL A 65 -16.47 7.62 12.81
C VAL A 65 -15.70 7.96 14.09
N GLY A 66 -14.56 8.64 13.95
CA GLY A 66 -13.70 9.03 15.06
C GLY A 66 -14.16 10.31 15.78
N ASN A 67 -13.59 10.54 16.95
CA ASN A 67 -13.78 11.75 17.75
C ASN A 67 -12.60 12.72 17.50
N ALA A 68 -12.89 13.92 17.01
CA ALA A 68 -11.87 14.92 16.67
C ALA A 68 -11.09 15.44 17.90
N GLU A 69 -11.74 15.54 19.06
CA GLU A 69 -11.08 16.00 20.29
C GLU A 69 -10.06 14.97 20.78
N ALA A 70 -10.47 13.67 20.80
CA ALA A 70 -9.56 12.58 21.10
C ALA A 70 -8.42 12.47 20.06
N GLY A 71 -8.73 12.74 18.79
CA GLY A 71 -7.73 12.82 17.72
C GLY A 71 -6.73 13.95 17.94
N LYS A 72 -7.18 15.10 18.40
CA LYS A 72 -6.31 16.23 18.78
C LYS A 72 -5.38 15.86 19.93
N VAL A 73 -5.89 15.19 20.97
CA VAL A 73 -5.06 14.75 22.11
C VAL A 73 -3.97 13.78 21.64
N PHE A 74 -4.32 12.83 20.77
CA PHE A 74 -3.34 11.90 20.20
C PHE A 74 -2.32 12.64 19.33
N PHE A 75 -2.77 13.56 18.49
CA PHE A 75 -1.91 14.39 17.64
C PHE A 75 -0.91 15.19 18.48
N ASP A 76 -1.37 15.87 19.50
CA ASP A 76 -0.53 16.70 20.38
C ASP A 76 0.54 15.85 21.09
N SER A 77 0.24 14.59 21.42
CA SER A 77 1.17 13.69 22.13
C SER A 77 2.16 12.96 21.21
N LYS A 78 1.80 12.65 19.97
CA LYS A 78 2.57 11.77 19.09
C LYS A 78 3.05 12.43 17.80
N CYS A 79 2.37 13.46 17.34
CA CYS A 79 2.61 14.06 16.02
C CYS A 79 3.18 15.49 16.13
N ALA A 80 2.81 16.23 17.16
CA ALA A 80 3.17 17.63 17.32
C ALA A 80 4.68 17.89 17.50
N GLY A 81 5.48 16.85 17.80
CA GLY A 81 6.94 16.95 17.81
C GLY A 81 7.56 17.26 16.44
N CYS A 82 6.86 16.91 15.35
CA CYS A 82 7.32 17.12 13.98
C CYS A 82 6.33 17.94 13.15
N HIS A 83 5.05 17.97 13.51
CA HIS A 83 3.98 18.63 12.77
C HIS A 83 3.29 19.72 13.57
N SER A 84 2.76 20.72 12.86
CA SER A 84 1.94 21.78 13.45
C SER A 84 0.60 21.86 12.73
N ALA A 85 -0.50 21.79 13.51
CA ALA A 85 -1.86 21.93 12.99
C ALA A 85 -2.10 23.29 12.33
N THR A 86 -1.43 24.35 12.84
CA THR A 86 -1.50 25.72 12.32
C THR A 86 -0.37 26.08 11.37
N GLY A 87 0.62 25.19 11.22
CA GLY A 87 1.79 25.37 10.37
C GLY A 87 1.71 24.51 9.11
N ASP A 88 2.50 23.45 9.07
CA ASP A 88 2.65 22.58 7.88
C ASP A 88 1.38 21.83 7.51
N LEU A 89 0.52 21.50 8.48
CA LEU A 89 -0.76 20.82 8.24
C LEU A 89 -1.96 21.78 8.10
N LYS A 90 -1.75 23.10 8.19
CA LYS A 90 -2.83 24.05 7.93
C LYS A 90 -3.42 23.84 6.54
N GLY A 91 -4.75 23.73 6.47
CA GLY A 91 -5.47 23.51 5.22
C GLY A 91 -5.29 22.10 4.63
N ILE A 92 -4.85 21.12 5.42
CA ILE A 92 -4.65 19.76 4.90
C ILE A 92 -5.95 19.13 4.41
N ALA A 93 -7.08 19.41 5.06
CA ALA A 93 -8.40 18.96 4.65
C ALA A 93 -8.87 19.56 3.33
N THR A 94 -8.42 20.76 3.01
CA THR A 94 -8.68 21.41 1.72
C THR A 94 -7.80 20.80 0.62
N LYS A 95 -6.54 20.47 0.93
CA LYS A 95 -5.61 19.83 -0.01
C LYS A 95 -5.98 18.39 -0.32
N ILE A 96 -6.48 17.66 0.66
CA ILE A 96 -6.91 16.25 0.55
C ILE A 96 -8.35 16.18 1.12
N SER A 97 -9.32 16.52 0.29
CA SER A 97 -10.73 16.64 0.69
C SER A 97 -11.42 15.30 0.97
N ASP A 98 -10.93 14.21 0.38
CA ASP A 98 -11.46 12.87 0.66
C ASP A 98 -10.86 12.30 1.95
N PRO A 99 -11.67 12.06 3.01
CA PRO A 99 -11.18 11.58 4.30
C PRO A 99 -10.45 10.24 4.25
N LYS A 100 -10.84 9.34 3.34
CA LYS A 100 -10.18 8.04 3.15
C LYS A 100 -8.79 8.21 2.57
N THR A 101 -8.65 9.07 1.58
CA THR A 101 -7.36 9.41 1.00
C THR A 101 -6.47 10.11 2.02
N LEU A 102 -7.03 11.02 2.81
CA LEU A 102 -6.31 11.68 3.90
C LEU A 102 -5.80 10.66 4.93
N GLN A 103 -6.65 9.74 5.40
CA GLN A 103 -6.26 8.68 6.33
C GLN A 103 -5.15 7.80 5.76
N ASN A 104 -5.31 7.31 4.54
CA ASN A 104 -4.29 6.49 3.89
C ASN A 104 -2.96 7.24 3.73
N THR A 105 -3.03 8.54 3.44
CA THR A 105 -1.84 9.37 3.26
C THR A 105 -1.05 9.51 4.56
N TRP A 106 -1.69 9.86 5.67
CA TRP A 106 -0.97 10.09 6.91
C TRP A 106 -0.56 8.78 7.60
N VAL A 107 -1.37 7.72 7.54
CA VAL A 107 -1.03 6.42 8.13
C VAL A 107 0.13 5.76 7.37
N ALA A 108 0.10 5.77 6.04
CA ALA A 108 1.14 5.17 5.21
C ALA A 108 2.35 6.09 4.97
N GLY A 109 2.29 7.34 5.43
CA GLY A 109 3.32 8.35 5.20
C GLY A 109 3.42 8.77 3.73
N ALA A 110 2.29 9.14 3.13
CA ALA A 110 2.22 9.63 1.74
C ALA A 110 2.91 8.73 0.69
N ARG A 111 2.99 7.43 0.95
CA ARG A 111 3.39 6.47 -0.10
C ARG A 111 2.26 6.41 -1.11
N GLY A 112 2.46 7.09 -2.23
CA GLY A 112 1.59 6.97 -3.38
C GLY A 112 1.31 5.51 -3.69
N GLY A 113 0.02 5.16 -3.86
CA GLY A 113 -0.41 3.86 -4.34
C GLY A 113 0.29 3.53 -5.67
N ARG A 114 0.15 2.30 -6.12
CA ARG A 114 0.71 1.76 -7.36
C ARG A 114 0.51 2.74 -8.54
N GLY A 115 1.56 3.52 -8.88
CA GLY A 115 1.52 4.52 -9.96
C GLY A 115 1.39 5.99 -9.54
N GLY A 116 1.27 6.32 -8.24
CA GLY A 116 1.26 7.70 -7.77
C GLY A 116 2.66 8.30 -7.69
N ALA A 117 2.81 9.56 -8.12
CA ALA A 117 4.04 10.31 -7.92
C ALA A 117 4.45 10.28 -6.44
N ARG A 118 5.72 10.00 -6.16
CA ARG A 118 6.26 10.05 -4.80
C ARG A 118 6.19 11.49 -4.29
N SER A 119 5.08 11.84 -3.66
CA SER A 119 4.91 13.13 -2.99
C SER A 119 5.58 13.03 -1.63
N GLY A 120 6.78 13.55 -1.50
CA GLY A 120 7.50 13.56 -0.23
C GLY A 120 8.99 13.79 -0.43
N LYS A 121 9.67 14.24 0.63
CA LYS A 121 11.13 14.34 0.63
C LYS A 121 11.73 12.94 0.41
N PRO A 122 12.73 12.80 -0.47
CA PRO A 122 13.37 11.51 -0.71
C PRO A 122 14.10 11.03 0.57
N VAL A 123 14.23 9.71 0.70
CA VAL A 123 15.13 9.13 1.69
C VAL A 123 16.55 9.45 1.26
N THR A 124 17.32 10.09 2.13
CA THR A 124 18.74 10.39 1.91
C THR A 124 19.59 9.53 2.82
N VAL A 125 20.83 9.32 2.44
CA VAL A 125 21.78 8.51 3.17
C VAL A 125 23.11 9.22 3.21
N ALA A 126 23.72 9.23 4.39
CA ALA A 126 25.10 9.65 4.59
C ALA A 126 25.97 8.40 4.79
N VAL A 127 26.92 8.19 3.90
CA VAL A 127 27.85 7.07 3.91
C VAL A 127 29.25 7.59 4.26
N THR A 128 29.81 7.09 5.36
CA THR A 128 31.17 7.44 5.79
C THR A 128 32.09 6.22 5.66
N PRO A 129 32.94 6.17 4.60
CA PRO A 129 33.94 5.12 4.44
C PRO A 129 35.00 5.15 5.56
N LYS A 130 35.72 4.02 5.78
CA LYS A 130 36.85 3.96 6.76
C LYS A 130 37.90 5.02 6.50
N ALA A 131 38.20 5.27 5.23
CA ALA A 131 39.13 6.31 4.80
C ALA A 131 38.38 7.22 3.82
N GLY A 132 38.11 8.45 4.22
CA GLY A 132 37.49 9.42 3.34
C GLY A 132 36.39 10.26 3.97
N LYS A 133 35.85 11.16 3.16
CA LYS A 133 34.79 12.08 3.56
C LYS A 133 33.44 11.39 3.47
N THR A 134 32.52 11.80 4.32
CA THR A 134 31.10 11.42 4.22
C THR A 134 30.54 11.85 2.87
N VAL A 135 29.83 10.95 2.23
CA VAL A 135 29.12 11.17 0.96
C VAL A 135 27.63 11.08 1.23
N GLU A 136 26.90 12.10 0.82
CA GLU A 136 25.45 12.15 0.98
C GLU A 136 24.78 12.07 -0.38
N GLY A 137 23.63 11.38 -0.45
CA GLY A 137 22.85 11.25 -1.66
C GLY A 137 21.48 10.67 -1.40
N ARG A 138 20.65 10.60 -2.44
CA ARG A 138 19.36 9.94 -2.38
C ARG A 138 19.56 8.43 -2.38
N LEU A 139 18.91 7.72 -1.47
CA LEU A 139 18.99 6.27 -1.42
C LEU A 139 18.31 5.64 -2.65
N ILE A 140 19.07 4.90 -3.45
CA ILE A 140 18.56 4.05 -4.53
C ILE A 140 18.29 2.65 -4.00
N ARG A 141 19.30 2.04 -3.37
CA ARG A 141 19.25 0.67 -2.85
C ARG A 141 20.17 0.52 -1.63
N MET A 142 19.74 -0.28 -0.70
CA MET A 142 20.57 -0.74 0.42
C MET A 142 20.18 -2.18 0.79
N ASP A 143 21.18 -3.03 0.90
CA ASP A 143 21.08 -4.39 1.42
C ASP A 143 22.30 -4.69 2.30
N ASP A 144 22.52 -5.94 2.68
CA ASP A 144 23.63 -6.33 3.57
C ASP A 144 25.01 -6.19 2.93
N PHE A 145 25.09 -6.12 1.61
CA PHE A 145 26.33 -6.12 0.84
C PHE A 145 26.67 -4.78 0.21
N VAL A 146 25.67 -3.95 -0.10
CA VAL A 146 25.88 -2.71 -0.83
C VAL A 146 24.89 -1.63 -0.43
N VAL A 147 25.37 -0.38 -0.42
CA VAL A 147 24.51 0.81 -0.42
C VAL A 147 24.80 1.63 -1.66
N THR A 148 23.75 2.00 -2.41
CA THR A 148 23.84 2.78 -3.65
C THR A 148 23.07 4.08 -3.49
N LEU A 149 23.73 5.18 -3.77
CA LEU A 149 23.21 6.54 -3.72
C LEU A 149 23.09 7.13 -5.11
N GLU A 150 22.09 7.97 -5.32
CA GLU A 150 22.04 8.91 -6.41
C GLU A 150 22.62 10.25 -5.93
N MET A 151 23.63 10.70 -6.64
CA MET A 151 24.32 11.95 -6.35
C MET A 151 23.54 13.15 -6.92
N PRO A 152 23.83 14.40 -6.49
CA PRO A 152 23.17 15.59 -7.01
C PRO A 152 23.29 15.79 -8.53
N ASP A 153 24.35 15.25 -9.13
CA ASP A 153 24.59 15.27 -10.59
C ASP A 153 23.82 14.15 -11.34
N GLY A 154 23.02 13.35 -10.63
CA GLY A 154 22.28 12.23 -11.21
C GLY A 154 23.09 10.93 -11.35
N SER A 155 24.38 10.94 -11.07
CA SER A 155 25.21 9.73 -11.10
C SER A 155 24.88 8.79 -9.94
N ALA A 156 25.09 7.49 -10.15
CA ALA A 156 24.95 6.49 -9.09
C ALA A 156 26.33 6.17 -8.49
N ARG A 157 26.40 6.14 -7.15
CA ARG A 157 27.61 5.74 -6.42
C ARG A 157 27.30 4.63 -5.43
N SER A 158 28.05 3.53 -5.54
CA SER A 158 27.89 2.36 -4.69
C SER A 158 29.06 2.19 -3.71
N PHE A 159 28.74 1.71 -2.53
CA PHE A 159 29.72 1.38 -1.49
C PHE A 159 29.45 -0.04 -1.01
N GLY A 160 30.48 -0.90 -1.05
CA GLY A 160 30.43 -2.24 -0.46
C GLY A 160 30.30 -2.15 1.06
N ARG A 161 29.54 -3.05 1.66
CA ARG A 161 29.35 -3.14 3.12
C ARG A 161 30.05 -4.40 3.62
N GLU A 162 30.93 -4.23 4.59
CA GLU A 162 31.62 -5.31 5.29
C GLU A 162 31.54 -5.05 6.80
N GLY A 163 30.70 -5.80 7.50
CA GLY A 163 30.41 -5.56 8.91
C GLY A 163 29.85 -4.14 9.14
N ASP A 164 30.48 -3.38 10.04
CA ASP A 164 30.06 -2.01 10.36
C ASP A 164 30.64 -0.93 9.42
N SER A 165 31.32 -1.34 8.37
CA SER A 165 31.93 -0.39 7.42
C SER A 165 31.31 -0.52 6.02
N PRO A 166 31.02 0.61 5.36
CA PRO A 166 31.06 2.00 5.84
C PRO A 166 29.97 2.28 6.88
N LYS A 167 30.15 3.30 7.71
CA LYS A 167 29.07 3.81 8.56
C LYS A 167 27.98 4.42 7.67
N VAL A 168 26.77 3.92 7.82
CA VAL A 168 25.62 4.35 7.02
C VAL A 168 24.56 4.96 7.93
N VAL A 169 24.18 6.20 7.67
CA VAL A 169 23.10 6.89 8.38
C VAL A 169 21.99 7.17 7.38
N VAL A 170 20.83 6.57 7.60
CA VAL A 170 19.65 6.73 6.76
C VAL A 170 18.78 7.84 7.33
N ASN A 171 18.57 8.90 6.56
CA ASN A 171 17.66 10.00 6.87
C ASN A 171 16.33 9.75 6.14
N ASP A 172 15.40 9.13 6.84
CA ASP A 172 14.09 8.81 6.29
C ASP A 172 13.03 9.76 6.88
N PRO A 173 12.46 10.65 6.05
CA PRO A 173 11.42 11.58 6.51
C PRO A 173 10.19 10.89 7.10
N LEU A 174 9.97 9.61 6.77
CA LEU A 174 8.83 8.83 7.22
C LEU A 174 9.16 7.88 8.38
N ALA A 175 10.36 7.98 8.95
CA ALA A 175 10.78 7.11 10.07
C ALA A 175 9.82 7.22 11.25
N GLY A 176 9.37 8.43 11.60
CA GLY A 176 8.40 8.67 12.66
C GLY A 176 7.05 7.99 12.40
N HIS A 177 6.53 8.08 11.17
CA HIS A 177 5.30 7.40 10.78
C HIS A 177 5.43 5.88 10.88
N ARG A 178 6.56 5.32 10.42
CA ARG A 178 6.80 3.87 10.53
C ARG A 178 6.92 3.39 11.98
N ALA A 179 7.54 4.17 12.83
CA ALA A 179 7.64 3.86 14.26
C ALA A 179 6.28 3.86 14.97
N LEU A 180 5.32 4.62 14.46
CA LEU A 180 3.98 4.68 15.01
C LEU A 180 3.04 3.58 14.49
N LEU A 181 3.36 2.90 13.37
CA LEU A 181 2.50 1.83 12.83
C LEU A 181 2.11 0.76 13.85
N PRO A 182 3.01 0.22 14.68
CA PRO A 182 2.63 -0.75 15.71
C PRO A 182 1.95 -0.13 16.93
N VAL A 183 1.89 1.20 17.02
CA VAL A 183 1.31 1.94 18.17
C VAL A 183 -0.14 2.33 17.90
N TYR A 184 -0.51 2.57 16.65
CA TYR A 184 -1.89 2.95 16.31
C TYR A 184 -2.87 1.85 16.63
N SER A 185 -3.95 2.18 17.32
CA SER A 185 -5.18 1.40 17.26
C SER A 185 -6.06 1.89 16.10
N ASP A 186 -7.01 1.06 15.68
CA ASP A 186 -8.01 1.46 14.68
C ASP A 186 -8.77 2.72 15.13
N LYS A 187 -9.11 2.79 16.40
CA LYS A 187 -9.75 3.96 17.00
C LYS A 187 -8.89 5.22 16.89
N ASP A 188 -7.58 5.11 17.09
CA ASP A 188 -6.68 6.27 16.97
C ASP A 188 -6.61 6.75 15.52
N MET A 189 -6.57 5.84 14.56
CA MET A 189 -6.58 6.21 13.14
C MET A 189 -7.84 6.99 12.76
N HIS A 190 -9.00 6.54 13.21
CA HIS A 190 -10.25 7.25 12.98
C HIS A 190 -10.31 8.59 13.71
N ASN A 191 -9.88 8.66 14.96
CA ASN A 191 -9.86 9.88 15.75
C ASN A 191 -8.93 10.95 15.15
N VAL A 192 -7.70 10.57 14.80
CA VAL A 192 -6.74 11.49 14.17
C VAL A 192 -7.25 11.96 12.81
N THR A 193 -7.85 11.08 12.02
CA THR A 193 -8.46 11.48 10.74
C THR A 193 -9.59 12.49 10.96
N ALA A 194 -10.46 12.24 11.94
CA ALA A 194 -11.54 13.18 12.30
C ALA A 194 -10.98 14.55 12.71
N PHE A 195 -9.87 14.58 13.46
CA PHE A 195 -9.20 15.83 13.81
C PHE A 195 -8.60 16.51 12.57
N LEU A 196 -7.85 15.80 11.73
CA LEU A 196 -7.20 16.37 10.56
C LEU A 196 -8.19 16.98 9.55
N VAL A 197 -9.40 16.42 9.43
CA VAL A 197 -10.48 16.95 8.59
C VAL A 197 -10.97 18.34 9.09
N THR A 198 -10.76 18.68 10.35
CA THR A 198 -11.09 20.02 10.87
C THR A 198 -10.07 21.10 10.50
N LEU A 199 -8.90 20.72 9.98
CA LEU A 199 -7.82 21.64 9.60
C LEU A 199 -8.03 22.16 8.17
N GLN A 200 -8.89 23.16 8.01
CA GLN A 200 -9.22 23.83 6.76
C GLN A 200 -8.38 25.09 6.53
#